data_7ebca454b41a877a7afb056e7f76710f
#
_entry.id   7ebca454b41a877a7afb056e7f76710f
#
_cell.length_a   1.000
_cell.length_b   1.000
_cell.length_c   1.000
_cell.angle_alpha   90.00
_cell.angle_beta   90.00
_cell.angle_gamma   90.00
#
_symmetry.space_group_name_H-M   'P 1'
#
loop_
_entity.id
_entity.type
_entity.pdbx_description
1 polymer ?
#
loop_
_entity_poly.entity_id
_entity_poly.type
_entity_poly.pdbx_seq_one_letter_code
_entity_poly.pdbx_strand_id
1 'polypeptide(L)'
;MKSTVTDNTLVFSFSERLDTLGAMSLQSEITDTIAAEDKSLAVTFDFAGVEFISSGFIRVLMLVVRMKGKNFSIVNIGPAVRKILLMANLDKLIAMA
;
A
#
# COMPACT_ATOMS: atom_id res chain seq x y z
N MET A 1 -5.14 -5.17 -9.56
CA MET A 1 -4.03 -4.29 -9.15
C MET A 1 -3.21 -3.91 -10.36
N LYS A 2 -2.77 -2.68 -10.40
CA LYS A 2 -1.97 -2.14 -11.51
C LYS A 2 -0.77 -1.42 -10.91
N SER A 3 0.43 -1.60 -11.50
CA SER A 3 1.63 -0.91 -11.06
C SER A 3 2.27 -0.14 -12.20
N THR A 4 2.75 1.05 -11.91
CA THR A 4 3.44 1.91 -12.88
C THR A 4 4.59 2.63 -12.19
N VAL A 5 5.61 3.01 -12.95
CA VAL A 5 6.72 3.82 -12.43
C VAL A 5 6.60 5.23 -13.02
N THR A 6 6.51 6.22 -12.13
CA THR A 6 6.36 7.64 -12.51
C THR A 6 7.14 8.48 -11.51
N ASP A 7 7.98 9.41 -12.01
CA ASP A 7 8.73 10.36 -11.16
C ASP A 7 9.48 9.68 -10.02
N ASN A 8 10.25 8.64 -10.34
CA ASN A 8 11.02 7.86 -9.39
C ASN A 8 10.18 7.20 -8.32
N THR A 9 8.90 6.93 -8.62
CA THR A 9 7.98 6.30 -7.69
C THR A 9 7.28 5.12 -8.35
N LEU A 10 7.25 4.00 -7.66
CA LEU A 10 6.48 2.84 -8.06
C LEU A 10 5.08 2.98 -7.44
N VAL A 11 4.07 3.17 -8.28
CA VAL A 11 2.70 3.42 -7.85
C VAL A 11 1.86 2.17 -8.06
N PHE A 12 1.20 1.72 -7.00
CA PHE A 12 0.21 0.62 -7.07
C PHE A 12 -1.19 1.20 -6.95
N SER A 13 -2.04 0.88 -7.92
CA SER A 13 -3.46 1.24 -7.88
C SER A 13 -4.28 -0.02 -7.71
N PHE A 14 -5.33 0.05 -6.90
CA PHE A 14 -6.14 -1.11 -6.53
C PHE A 14 -7.56 -0.96 -7.04
N SER A 15 -8.10 -2.03 -7.64
CA SER A 15 -9.50 -2.11 -8.05
C SER A 15 -10.20 -3.31 -7.41
N GLU A 16 -9.45 -4.14 -6.71
CA GLU A 16 -9.97 -5.33 -6.04
C GLU A 16 -10.46 -4.97 -4.63
N ARG A 17 -11.24 -5.87 -4.04
CA ARG A 17 -11.53 -5.79 -2.61
C ARG A 17 -10.25 -6.13 -1.84
N LEU A 18 -9.91 -5.29 -0.89
CA LEU A 18 -8.74 -5.54 -0.05
C LEU A 18 -9.17 -6.24 1.25
N ASP A 19 -9.92 -7.32 1.09
CA ASP A 19 -10.27 -8.23 2.17
C ASP A 19 -9.13 -9.23 2.41
N THR A 20 -9.32 -10.18 3.33
CA THR A 20 -8.25 -11.10 3.70
C THR A 20 -7.80 -11.97 2.52
N LEU A 21 -8.74 -12.47 1.71
CA LEU A 21 -8.38 -13.27 0.55
C LEU A 21 -7.69 -12.44 -0.52
N GLY A 22 -8.19 -11.24 -0.76
CA GLY A 22 -7.54 -10.31 -1.69
C GLY A 22 -6.13 -9.95 -1.26
N ALA A 23 -5.94 -9.71 0.04
CA ALA A 23 -4.62 -9.42 0.60
C ALA A 23 -3.65 -10.58 0.40
N MET A 24 -4.09 -11.81 0.64
CA MET A 24 -3.25 -12.98 0.47
C MET A 24 -2.81 -13.16 -0.99
N SER A 25 -3.71 -12.93 -1.93
CA SER A 25 -3.37 -13.07 -3.35
C SER A 25 -2.47 -11.94 -3.86
N LEU A 26 -2.55 -10.75 -3.26
CA LEU A 26 -1.76 -9.60 -3.69
C LEU A 26 -0.39 -9.51 -3.00
N GLN A 27 -0.23 -10.13 -1.84
CA GLN A 27 0.98 -9.96 -1.04
C GLN A 27 2.25 -10.27 -1.83
N SER A 28 2.33 -11.46 -2.42
CA SER A 28 3.52 -11.86 -3.18
C SER A 28 3.72 -10.99 -4.42
N GLU A 29 2.64 -10.65 -5.11
CA GLU A 29 2.74 -9.81 -6.29
C GLU A 29 3.31 -8.43 -5.94
N ILE A 30 2.85 -7.84 -4.85
CA ILE A 30 3.33 -6.53 -4.39
C ILE A 30 4.81 -6.62 -3.98
N THR A 31 5.16 -7.56 -3.12
CA THR A 31 6.54 -7.67 -2.62
C THR A 31 7.51 -8.05 -3.73
N ASP A 32 7.11 -8.93 -4.64
CA ASP A 32 7.96 -9.33 -5.77
C ASP A 32 8.17 -8.17 -6.74
N THR A 33 7.13 -7.38 -7.01
CA THR A 33 7.24 -6.20 -7.87
C THR A 33 8.18 -5.17 -7.27
N ILE A 34 8.07 -4.90 -5.97
CA ILE A 34 8.96 -3.96 -5.28
C ILE A 34 10.40 -4.48 -5.34
N ALA A 35 10.61 -5.76 -5.09
CA ALA A 35 11.96 -6.35 -5.08
C ALA A 35 12.60 -6.34 -6.46
N ALA A 36 11.81 -6.42 -7.52
CA ALA A 36 12.31 -6.43 -8.91
C ALA A 36 12.67 -5.04 -9.42
N GLU A 37 12.14 -3.97 -8.80
CA GLU A 37 12.40 -2.60 -9.23
C GLU A 37 13.64 -2.03 -8.56
N ASP A 38 14.11 -0.89 -9.09
CA ASP A 38 15.26 -0.18 -8.53
C ASP A 38 14.98 0.19 -7.06
N LYS A 39 15.94 -0.10 -6.20
CA LYS A 39 15.81 0.17 -4.76
C LYS A 39 15.70 1.65 -4.42
N SER A 40 16.11 2.53 -5.32
CA SER A 40 16.00 3.98 -5.12
C SER A 40 14.57 4.49 -5.30
N LEU A 41 13.66 3.69 -5.89
CA LEU A 41 12.29 4.12 -6.10
C LEU A 41 11.52 4.17 -4.77
N ALA A 42 10.76 5.24 -4.58
CA ALA A 42 9.75 5.28 -3.54
C ALA A 42 8.56 4.41 -3.97
N VAL A 43 7.73 4.03 -3.01
CA VAL A 43 6.50 3.27 -3.27
C VAL A 43 5.31 4.08 -2.80
N THR A 44 4.28 4.15 -3.63
CA THR A 44 3.01 4.80 -3.30
C THR A 44 1.87 3.85 -3.59
N PHE A 45 0.96 3.71 -2.62
CA PHE A 45 -0.31 3.01 -2.83
C PHE A 45 -1.38 4.07 -3.08
N ASP A 46 -2.07 3.96 -4.21
CA ASP A 46 -3.18 4.83 -4.56
C ASP A 46 -4.49 4.12 -4.20
N PHE A 47 -5.18 4.67 -3.21
CA PHE A 47 -6.42 4.09 -2.69
C PHE A 47 -7.68 4.76 -3.26
N ALA A 48 -7.60 5.44 -4.40
CA ALA A 48 -8.73 6.17 -4.97
C ALA A 48 -10.01 5.30 -5.10
N GLY A 49 -9.87 4.03 -5.43
CA GLY A 49 -11.01 3.12 -5.57
C GLY A 49 -11.24 2.22 -4.36
N VAL A 50 -10.54 2.45 -3.25
CA VAL A 50 -10.56 1.54 -2.10
C VAL A 50 -11.48 2.08 -1.03
N GLU A 51 -12.55 1.33 -0.71
CA GLU A 51 -13.52 1.72 0.32
C GLU A 51 -13.36 0.91 1.61
N PHE A 52 -12.56 -0.15 1.58
CA PHE A 52 -12.40 -1.05 2.73
C PHE A 52 -11.06 -1.78 2.64
N ILE A 53 -10.40 -1.93 3.78
CA ILE A 53 -9.23 -2.81 3.92
C ILE A 53 -9.44 -3.71 5.13
N SER A 54 -8.95 -4.94 5.03
CA SER A 54 -9.01 -5.91 6.13
C SER A 54 -7.73 -5.85 6.96
N SER A 55 -7.77 -6.50 8.13
CA SER A 55 -6.56 -6.68 8.93
C SER A 55 -5.47 -7.44 8.17
N GLY A 56 -5.86 -8.34 7.26
CA GLY A 56 -4.90 -9.03 6.39
C GLY A 56 -4.15 -8.06 5.49
N PHE A 57 -4.83 -7.04 4.96
CA PHE A 57 -4.16 -6.06 4.13
C PHE A 57 -3.27 -5.12 4.96
N ILE A 58 -3.63 -4.85 6.21
CA ILE A 58 -2.74 -4.10 7.11
C ILE A 58 -1.40 -4.82 7.25
N ARG A 59 -1.41 -6.16 7.29
CA ARG A 59 -0.17 -6.94 7.33
C ARG A 59 0.66 -6.70 6.07
N VAL A 60 0.03 -6.60 4.91
CA VAL A 60 0.74 -6.28 3.66
C VAL A 60 1.38 -4.90 3.77
N LEU A 61 0.67 -3.91 4.30
CA LEU A 61 1.22 -2.57 4.50
C LEU A 61 2.45 -2.61 5.40
N MET A 62 2.43 -3.40 6.46
CA MET A 62 3.58 -3.54 7.35
C MET A 62 4.78 -4.17 6.65
N LEU A 63 4.55 -5.11 5.73
CA LEU A 63 5.65 -5.68 4.94
C LEU A 63 6.30 -4.62 4.06
N VAL A 64 5.50 -3.76 3.43
CA VAL A 64 6.03 -2.69 2.59
C VAL A 64 6.78 -1.66 3.42
N VAL A 65 6.30 -1.35 4.63
CA VAL A 65 7.02 -0.49 5.56
C VAL A 65 8.42 -1.06 5.85
N ARG A 66 8.52 -2.36 6.07
CA ARG A 66 9.83 -3.00 6.31
C ARG A 66 10.75 -2.90 5.10
N MET A 67 10.20 -2.96 3.90
CA MET A 67 11.00 -2.90 2.67
C MET A 67 11.43 -1.49 2.32
N LYS A 68 10.58 -0.50 2.56
CA LYS A 68 10.76 0.87 2.07
C LYS A 68 10.89 1.92 3.15
N GLY A 69 10.48 1.65 4.38
CA GLY A 69 10.56 2.62 5.46
C GLY A 69 9.85 3.92 5.12
N LYS A 70 10.56 5.04 5.22
CA LYS A 70 10.00 6.37 4.96
C LYS A 70 9.70 6.64 3.49
N ASN A 71 10.15 5.79 2.59
CA ASN A 71 9.90 5.92 1.16
C ASN A 71 8.60 5.24 0.73
N PHE A 72 7.66 5.10 1.64
CA PHE A 72 6.33 4.54 1.39
C PHE A 72 5.26 5.54 1.76
N SER A 73 4.30 5.74 0.87
CA SER A 73 3.17 6.64 1.11
C SER A 73 1.89 6.03 0.58
N ILE A 74 0.76 6.51 1.11
CA ILE A 74 -0.58 6.14 0.63
C ILE A 74 -1.31 7.44 0.32
N VAL A 75 -1.93 7.50 -0.86
CA VAL A 75 -2.64 8.68 -1.33
C VAL A 75 -4.10 8.36 -1.64
N ASN A 76 -4.93 9.40 -1.74
CA ASN A 76 -6.35 9.31 -2.08
C ASN A 76 -7.11 8.39 -1.12
N ILE A 77 -6.86 8.57 0.17
CA ILE A 77 -7.45 7.74 1.21
C ILE A 77 -8.83 8.28 1.56
N GLY A 78 -9.85 7.42 1.42
CA GLY A 78 -11.21 7.77 1.84
C GLY A 78 -11.35 7.77 3.37
N PRO A 79 -12.43 8.38 3.91
CA PRO A 79 -12.56 8.57 5.36
C PRO A 79 -12.64 7.26 6.15
N ALA A 80 -13.33 6.24 5.62
CA ALA A 80 -13.45 4.97 6.31
C ALA A 80 -12.10 4.24 6.42
N VAL A 81 -11.34 4.22 5.32
CA VAL A 81 -10.03 3.59 5.30
C VAL A 81 -9.05 4.37 6.17
N ARG A 82 -9.10 5.69 6.12
CA ARG A 82 -8.24 6.55 6.96
C ARG A 82 -8.46 6.25 8.44
N LYS A 83 -9.70 6.08 8.85
CA LYS A 83 -10.02 5.74 10.24
C LYS A 83 -9.38 4.42 10.66
N ILE A 84 -9.43 3.41 9.79
CA ILE A 84 -8.79 2.11 10.05
C ILE A 84 -7.27 2.27 10.20
N LEU A 85 -6.65 3.02 9.31
CA LEU A 85 -5.20 3.25 9.35
C LEU A 85 -4.78 4.00 10.61
N LEU A 86 -5.55 5.00 11.02
CA LEU A 86 -5.27 5.76 12.24
C LEU A 86 -5.42 4.88 13.48
N MET A 87 -6.44 4.03 13.53
CA MET A 87 -6.64 3.10 14.65
C MET A 87 -5.50 2.09 14.78
N ALA A 88 -4.87 1.74 13.66
CA ALA A 88 -3.71 0.86 13.64
C ALA A 88 -2.39 1.59 13.85
N ASN A 89 -2.42 2.91 14.07
CA ASN A 89 -1.25 3.78 14.24
C ASN A 89 -0.30 3.76 13.04
N LEU A 90 -0.82 3.48 11.86
CA LEU A 90 -0.01 3.42 10.64
C LEU A 90 0.38 4.81 10.14
N ASP A 91 -0.34 5.86 10.56
CA ASP A 91 0.00 7.24 10.24
C ASP A 91 1.39 7.64 10.77
N LYS A 92 1.91 6.92 11.76
CA LYS A 92 3.25 7.15 12.31
C LYS A 92 4.34 6.47 11.50
N LEU A 93 3.98 5.51 10.65
CA LEU A 93 4.92 4.70 9.88
C LEU A 93 4.86 5.00 8.39
N ILE A 94 3.73 5.49 7.90
CA ILE A 94 3.47 5.69 6.47
C ILE A 94 2.97 7.12 6.27
N ALA A 95 3.55 7.83 5.30
CA ALA A 95 3.04 9.13 4.91
C ALA A 95 1.66 8.96 4.26
N MET A 96 0.65 9.64 4.77
CA MET A 96 -0.73 9.51 4.31
C MET A 96 -1.24 10.84 3.78
N ALA A 97 -1.90 10.78 2.63
CA ALA A 97 -2.49 11.98 2.01
C ALA A 97 -3.90 11.72 1.46
#